data_98cd7e8541afb9e8813f115d01e4057d
#
_entry.id   98cd7e8541afb9e8813f115d01e4057d
#
_cell.length_a   1.000
_cell.length_b   1.000
_cell.length_c   1.000
_cell.angle_alpha   90.00
_cell.angle_beta   90.00
_cell.angle_gamma   90.00
#
_symmetry.space_group_name_H-M   'P 1'
#
loop_
_entity.id
_entity.type
_entity.pdbx_description
1 polymer ?
#
loop_
_entity_poly.entity_id
_entity_poly.type
_entity_poly.pdbx_seq_one_letter_code
_entity_poly.pdbx_strand_id
1 'polypeptide(L)'
;MSTTLNVPYRLEFSVEVPGTPEQVWQAIATAKGMSAWFAPTEMEEREGGSLHFTMGPEMGSDGQVTAWDPPRRLVYEEDWAALMGKEPDELSPLTSEFIVEAQSGGTCVVRVTSSGFGTGAAWESEFWDDLAPGWLPFFDNLRLYLAHFPGQEATQLEVTASHPGDAEALWSTLRDALVL
;
A
#
# COMPACT_ATOMS: atom_id res chain seq x y z
N MET A 1 16.68 14.18 23.94
CA MET A 1 17.85 13.58 23.28
C MET A 1 17.40 13.22 21.90
N SER A 2 18.07 13.71 20.85
CA SER A 2 17.68 13.35 19.48
C SER A 2 17.98 11.88 19.25
N THR A 3 16.97 11.10 18.91
CA THR A 3 17.14 9.69 18.55
C THR A 3 17.89 9.62 17.23
N THR A 4 18.95 8.79 17.14
CA THR A 4 19.71 8.67 15.89
C THR A 4 19.11 7.55 15.05
N LEU A 5 18.50 7.90 13.92
CA LEU A 5 17.96 6.96 12.93
C LEU A 5 19.08 6.58 11.94
N ASN A 6 19.71 5.43 12.14
CA ASN A 6 20.89 5.02 11.36
C ASN A 6 20.87 3.54 10.91
N VAL A 7 19.85 2.77 11.31
CA VAL A 7 19.69 1.39 10.84
C VAL A 7 18.82 1.40 9.58
N PRO A 8 19.40 1.06 8.40
CA PRO A 8 18.62 1.06 7.16
C PRO A 8 17.75 -0.20 7.09
N TYR A 9 16.52 -0.02 6.66
CA TYR A 9 15.58 -1.09 6.32
C TYR A 9 15.20 -0.98 4.86
N ARG A 10 15.06 -2.11 4.18
CA ARG A 10 14.65 -2.19 2.78
C ARG A 10 13.97 -3.52 2.49
N LEU A 11 12.80 -3.44 1.87
CA LEU A 11 12.09 -4.56 1.28
C LEU A 11 11.94 -4.34 -0.22
N GLU A 12 11.99 -5.42 -0.98
CA GLU A 12 11.71 -5.41 -2.41
C GLU A 12 10.88 -6.63 -2.78
N PHE A 13 9.82 -6.42 -3.53
CA PHE A 13 8.97 -7.48 -4.07
C PHE A 13 8.42 -7.04 -5.42
N SER A 14 7.86 -7.98 -6.17
CA SER A 14 7.28 -7.71 -7.48
C SER A 14 6.02 -8.53 -7.71
N VAL A 15 5.12 -7.96 -8.50
CA VAL A 15 3.89 -8.61 -8.92
C VAL A 15 3.72 -8.47 -10.43
N GLU A 16 3.35 -9.56 -11.11
CA GLU A 16 2.91 -9.51 -12.49
C GLU A 16 1.41 -9.20 -12.55
N VAL A 17 1.04 -8.21 -13.36
CA VAL A 17 -0.33 -7.72 -13.51
C VAL A 17 -0.69 -7.61 -15.00
N PRO A 18 -1.95 -7.83 -15.39
CA PRO A 18 -2.40 -7.59 -16.76
C PRO A 18 -2.49 -6.10 -17.06
N GLY A 19 -2.31 -5.73 -18.32
CA GLY A 19 -2.50 -4.37 -18.83
C GLY A 19 -1.25 -3.76 -19.45
N THR A 20 -1.43 -2.58 -20.08
CA THR A 20 -0.32 -1.77 -20.60
C THR A 20 0.32 -0.95 -19.48
N PRO A 21 1.55 -0.45 -19.66
CA PRO A 21 2.17 0.45 -18.67
C PRO A 21 1.30 1.63 -18.29
N GLU A 22 0.54 2.21 -19.24
CA GLU A 22 -0.35 3.34 -18.98
C GLU A 22 -1.54 2.94 -18.11
N GLN A 23 -2.12 1.74 -18.32
CA GLN A 23 -3.21 1.22 -17.50
C GLN A 23 -2.74 0.93 -16.07
N VAL A 24 -1.57 0.31 -15.95
CA VAL A 24 -0.96 0.05 -14.63
C VAL A 24 -0.62 1.36 -13.93
N TRP A 25 -0.05 2.32 -14.65
CA TRP A 25 0.23 3.66 -14.13
C TRP A 25 -1.03 4.33 -13.58
N GLN A 26 -2.12 4.32 -14.33
CA GLN A 26 -3.39 4.86 -13.85
C GLN A 26 -3.87 4.19 -12.55
N ALA A 27 -3.61 2.90 -12.37
CA ALA A 27 -3.98 2.18 -11.16
C ALA A 27 -3.10 2.54 -9.96
N ILE A 28 -1.78 2.70 -10.14
CA ILE A 28 -0.84 2.87 -9.01
C ILE A 28 -0.46 4.32 -8.73
N ALA A 29 -0.72 5.24 -9.65
CA ALA A 29 -0.20 6.60 -9.57
C ALA A 29 -1.29 7.69 -9.60
N THR A 30 -2.56 7.32 -9.56
CA THR A 30 -3.65 8.29 -9.44
C THR A 30 -4.43 8.06 -8.15
N ALA A 31 -5.02 9.13 -7.59
CA ALA A 31 -5.88 9.04 -6.41
C ALA A 31 -7.04 8.04 -6.63
N LYS A 32 -7.69 8.12 -7.79
CA LYS A 32 -8.77 7.22 -8.20
C LYS A 32 -8.30 5.77 -8.31
N GLY A 33 -7.16 5.55 -8.94
CA GLY A 33 -6.59 4.21 -9.14
C GLY A 33 -6.22 3.56 -7.81
N MET A 34 -5.43 4.24 -6.97
CA MET A 34 -5.03 3.75 -5.64
C MET A 34 -6.25 3.44 -4.77
N SER A 35 -7.27 4.29 -4.79
CA SER A 35 -8.52 4.07 -4.03
C SER A 35 -9.28 2.82 -4.49
N ALA A 36 -9.04 2.33 -5.70
CA ALA A 36 -9.77 1.19 -6.24
C ALA A 36 -9.26 -0.18 -5.75
N TRP A 37 -8.01 -0.28 -5.33
CA TRP A 37 -7.39 -1.55 -4.94
C TRP A 37 -6.66 -1.54 -3.60
N PHE A 38 -6.23 -0.36 -3.14
CA PHE A 38 -5.43 -0.22 -1.93
C PHE A 38 -6.25 0.39 -0.78
N ALA A 39 -6.34 1.71 -0.72
CA ALA A 39 -7.04 2.45 0.33
C ALA A 39 -7.59 3.76 -0.24
N PRO A 40 -8.63 4.37 0.33
CA PRO A 40 -9.06 5.70 -0.06
C PRO A 40 -7.88 6.66 -0.03
N THR A 41 -7.61 7.27 -1.19
CA THR A 41 -6.41 8.06 -1.44
C THR A 41 -6.80 9.44 -1.95
N GLU A 42 -6.22 10.46 -1.35
CA GLU A 42 -6.17 11.82 -1.89
C GLU A 42 -4.74 12.10 -2.32
N MET A 43 -4.53 12.55 -3.56
CA MET A 43 -3.18 12.77 -4.09
C MET A 43 -3.18 13.89 -5.12
N GLU A 44 -2.21 14.79 -5.01
CA GLU A 44 -1.84 15.67 -6.12
C GLU A 44 -0.88 14.92 -7.06
N GLU A 45 -1.35 14.59 -8.26
CA GLU A 45 -0.69 13.73 -9.25
C GLU A 45 0.50 14.43 -9.93
N ARG A 46 1.53 14.75 -9.16
CA ARG A 46 2.77 15.42 -9.60
C ARG A 46 3.89 15.25 -8.58
N GLU A 47 5.12 15.44 -8.99
CA GLU A 47 6.26 15.59 -8.07
C GLU A 47 6.06 16.79 -7.13
N GLY A 48 6.35 16.59 -5.86
CA GLY A 48 6.10 17.55 -4.78
C GLY A 48 4.63 17.62 -4.34
N GLY A 49 3.73 16.82 -4.92
CA GLY A 49 2.32 16.77 -4.57
C GLY A 49 2.07 16.14 -3.22
N SER A 50 1.01 16.59 -2.54
CA SER A 50 0.54 15.97 -1.29
C SER A 50 -0.08 14.61 -1.55
N LEU A 51 -0.01 13.73 -0.56
CA LEU A 51 -0.60 12.40 -0.54
C LEU A 51 -1.23 12.16 0.83
N HIS A 52 -2.42 11.56 0.84
CA HIS A 52 -3.07 11.09 2.06
C HIS A 52 -3.74 9.74 1.80
N PHE A 53 -3.46 8.76 2.67
CA PHE A 53 -4.16 7.48 2.73
C PHE A 53 -5.09 7.44 3.94
N THR A 54 -6.32 7.01 3.76
CA THR A 54 -7.26 6.74 4.85
C THR A 54 -7.29 5.23 5.11
N MET A 55 -6.84 4.81 6.29
CA MET A 55 -6.74 3.39 6.68
C MET A 55 -7.86 2.94 7.63
N GLY A 56 -8.79 3.84 7.95
CA GLY A 56 -9.91 3.63 8.86
C GLY A 56 -10.48 4.94 9.39
N PRO A 57 -11.51 4.92 10.23
CA PRO A 57 -12.25 6.13 10.64
C PRO A 57 -11.40 7.23 11.31
N GLU A 58 -10.32 6.85 11.99
CA GLU A 58 -9.43 7.78 12.69
C GLU A 58 -7.95 7.46 12.38
N MET A 59 -7.69 6.74 11.31
CA MET A 59 -6.37 6.22 10.99
C MET A 59 -6.02 6.55 9.54
N GLY A 60 -4.88 7.18 9.34
CA GLY A 60 -4.38 7.53 8.01
C GLY A 60 -2.92 7.94 8.07
N SER A 61 -2.30 8.08 6.92
CA SER A 61 -0.94 8.62 6.78
C SER A 61 -0.92 9.76 5.78
N ASP A 62 -0.19 10.81 6.15
CA ASP A 62 0.12 11.93 5.27
C ASP A 62 1.48 11.71 4.61
N GLY A 63 1.60 12.15 3.37
CA GLY A 63 2.83 11.97 2.62
C GLY A 63 3.03 12.97 1.50
N GLN A 64 4.10 12.75 0.75
CA GLN A 64 4.46 13.56 -0.41
C GLN A 64 5.00 12.69 -1.53
N VAL A 65 4.58 12.99 -2.75
CA VAL A 65 5.15 12.41 -3.96
C VAL A 65 6.54 13.02 -4.20
N THR A 66 7.58 12.21 -4.18
CA THR A 66 8.98 12.65 -4.34
C THR A 66 9.55 12.36 -5.73
N ALA A 67 8.90 11.48 -6.51
CA ALA A 67 9.18 11.32 -7.94
C ALA A 67 7.92 10.91 -8.72
N TRP A 68 7.75 11.50 -9.89
CA TRP A 68 6.61 11.29 -10.78
C TRP A 68 7.09 11.20 -12.23
N ASP A 69 7.34 9.98 -12.74
CA ASP A 69 7.81 9.71 -14.10
C ASP A 69 6.84 8.76 -14.84
N PRO A 70 5.74 9.28 -15.40
CA PRO A 70 4.76 8.45 -16.12
C PRO A 70 5.35 7.83 -17.40
N PRO A 71 5.01 6.58 -17.74
CA PRO A 71 4.22 5.63 -16.94
C PRO A 71 5.10 4.65 -16.16
N ARG A 72 6.31 5.05 -15.74
CA ARG A 72 7.36 4.11 -15.31
C ARG A 72 7.67 4.10 -13.84
N ARG A 73 7.65 5.28 -13.17
CA ARG A 73 8.18 5.38 -11.81
C ARG A 73 7.41 6.37 -10.95
N LEU A 74 6.88 5.88 -9.83
CA LEU A 74 6.30 6.66 -8.75
C LEU A 74 7.14 6.44 -7.50
N VAL A 75 7.47 7.53 -6.79
CA VAL A 75 8.03 7.46 -5.43
C VAL A 75 7.25 8.40 -4.54
N TYR A 76 6.90 7.94 -3.37
CA TYR A 76 6.35 8.79 -2.32
C TYR A 76 6.96 8.44 -0.97
N GLU A 77 6.92 9.40 -0.08
CA GLU A 77 7.27 9.26 1.32
C GLU A 77 6.02 9.52 2.15
N GLU A 78 5.81 8.73 3.19
CA GLU A 78 4.69 8.91 4.11
C GLU A 78 5.17 8.96 5.56
N ASP A 79 4.52 9.83 6.34
CA ASP A 79 4.68 9.86 7.80
C ASP A 79 3.77 8.80 8.41
N TRP A 80 4.38 7.71 8.80
CA TRP A 80 3.71 6.56 9.40
C TRP A 80 3.89 6.46 10.91
N ALA A 81 4.59 7.43 11.52
CA ALA A 81 4.84 7.45 12.96
C ALA A 81 3.52 7.42 13.75
N ALA A 82 2.53 8.21 13.34
CA ALA A 82 1.22 8.23 13.99
C ALA A 82 0.49 6.87 13.93
N LEU A 83 0.60 6.14 12.81
CA LEU A 83 0.04 4.79 12.68
C LEU A 83 0.68 3.80 13.65
N MET A 84 1.95 4.03 13.99
CA MET A 84 2.72 3.21 14.93
C MET A 84 2.62 3.71 16.38
N GLY A 85 1.83 4.76 16.65
CA GLY A 85 1.73 5.38 17.97
C GLY A 85 3.05 5.99 18.44
N LYS A 86 3.83 6.55 17.52
CA LYS A 86 5.13 7.16 17.71
C LYS A 86 5.08 8.67 17.47
N GLU A 87 6.07 9.38 18.03
CA GLU A 87 6.28 10.79 17.68
C GLU A 87 6.98 10.90 16.32
N PRO A 88 6.76 11.98 15.55
CA PRO A 88 7.31 12.13 14.20
C PRO A 88 8.83 12.06 14.08
N ASP A 89 9.55 12.35 15.17
CA ASP A 89 11.02 12.29 15.22
C ASP A 89 11.59 10.92 15.68
N GLU A 90 10.73 9.97 16.01
CA GLU A 90 11.13 8.61 16.39
C GLU A 90 11.31 7.67 15.17
N LEU A 91 10.72 8.00 14.03
CA LEU A 91 10.79 7.23 12.79
C LEU A 91 11.19 8.10 11.61
N SER A 92 11.91 7.52 10.64
CA SER A 92 12.06 8.17 9.35
C SER A 92 10.78 8.01 8.54
N PRO A 93 10.49 8.89 7.57
CA PRO A 93 9.45 8.62 6.59
C PRO A 93 9.63 7.23 5.95
N LEU A 94 8.52 6.56 5.68
CA LEU A 94 8.50 5.34 4.89
C LEU A 94 8.51 5.73 3.42
N THR A 95 9.57 5.40 2.71
CA THR A 95 9.66 5.63 1.27
C THR A 95 9.15 4.40 0.52
N SER A 96 8.18 4.59 -0.36
CA SER A 96 7.66 3.57 -1.26
C SER A 96 7.94 3.94 -2.71
N GLU A 97 8.63 3.06 -3.44
CA GLU A 97 8.95 3.20 -4.86
C GLU A 97 8.25 2.12 -5.68
N PHE A 98 7.53 2.54 -6.71
CA PHE A 98 6.88 1.67 -7.68
C PHE A 98 7.53 1.85 -9.03
N ILE A 99 7.96 0.75 -9.65
CA ILE A 99 8.51 0.72 -11.00
C ILE A 99 7.63 -0.19 -11.86
N VAL A 100 7.18 0.32 -13.02
CA VAL A 100 6.38 -0.41 -14.00
C VAL A 100 7.26 -0.83 -15.16
N GLU A 101 7.35 -2.13 -15.39
CA GLU A 101 8.13 -2.72 -16.48
C GLU A 101 7.22 -3.52 -17.41
N ALA A 102 7.13 -3.12 -18.68
CA ALA A 102 6.35 -3.85 -19.67
C ALA A 102 6.94 -5.25 -19.92
N GLN A 103 6.06 -6.23 -20.05
CA GLN A 103 6.40 -7.61 -20.41
C GLN A 103 5.74 -8.01 -21.74
N SER A 104 6.22 -9.12 -22.31
CA SER A 104 5.55 -9.71 -23.46
C SER A 104 4.19 -10.29 -23.09
N GLY A 105 3.22 -10.23 -24.00
CA GLY A 105 1.90 -10.83 -23.77
C GLY A 105 0.86 -9.92 -23.18
N GLY A 106 1.14 -8.61 -23.04
CA GLY A 106 0.16 -7.63 -22.54
C GLY A 106 0.08 -7.60 -21.01
N THR A 107 1.17 -7.92 -20.34
CA THR A 107 1.34 -7.82 -18.90
C THR A 107 2.43 -6.82 -18.52
N CYS A 108 2.45 -6.40 -17.28
CA CYS A 108 3.54 -5.62 -16.68
C CYS A 108 4.01 -6.28 -15.38
N VAL A 109 5.27 -6.07 -15.04
CA VAL A 109 5.75 -6.29 -13.68
C VAL A 109 5.76 -4.96 -12.95
N VAL A 110 5.10 -4.92 -11.81
CA VAL A 110 5.19 -3.82 -10.84
C VAL A 110 6.18 -4.26 -9.77
N ARG A 111 7.31 -3.58 -9.72
CA ARG A 111 8.30 -3.77 -8.65
C ARG A 111 8.07 -2.71 -7.59
N VAL A 112 8.00 -3.13 -6.34
CA VAL A 112 7.83 -2.23 -5.20
C VAL A 112 9.00 -2.36 -4.26
N THR A 113 9.55 -1.21 -3.89
CA THR A 113 10.57 -1.11 -2.84
C THR A 113 10.03 -0.25 -1.73
N SER A 114 10.02 -0.77 -0.50
CA SER A 114 9.78 0.02 0.71
C SER A 114 11.07 0.17 1.48
N SER A 115 11.38 1.38 1.94
CA SER A 115 12.62 1.66 2.66
C SER A 115 12.45 2.76 3.71
N GLY A 116 13.31 2.73 4.73
CA GLY A 116 13.33 3.72 5.80
C GLY A 116 14.56 3.52 6.70
N PHE A 117 14.64 4.35 7.73
CA PHE A 117 15.69 4.25 8.74
C PHE A 117 15.05 4.17 10.12
N GLY A 118 15.59 3.33 10.97
CA GLY A 118 15.15 3.18 12.35
C GLY A 118 16.33 3.26 13.33
N THR A 119 16.02 2.98 14.57
CA THR A 119 16.97 2.98 15.71
C THR A 119 17.63 1.63 15.93
N GLY A 120 17.11 0.55 15.32
CA GLY A 120 17.48 -0.83 15.57
C GLY A 120 16.72 -1.46 16.75
N ALA A 121 15.60 -0.90 17.13
CA ALA A 121 14.73 -1.48 18.14
C ALA A 121 14.10 -2.81 17.67
N ALA A 122 13.86 -3.75 18.58
CA ALA A 122 13.38 -5.09 18.21
C ALA A 122 12.04 -5.07 17.44
N TRP A 123 11.11 -4.19 17.81
CA TRP A 123 9.82 -4.05 17.13
C TRP A 123 9.95 -3.59 15.66
N GLU A 124 11.01 -2.85 15.33
CA GLU A 124 11.25 -2.40 13.94
C GLU A 124 11.51 -3.59 13.01
N SER A 125 12.32 -4.56 13.47
CA SER A 125 12.57 -5.77 12.69
C SER A 125 11.27 -6.57 12.48
N GLU A 126 10.44 -6.73 13.52
CA GLU A 126 9.15 -7.39 13.43
C GLU A 126 8.23 -6.70 12.42
N PHE A 127 8.14 -5.37 12.48
CA PHE A 127 7.36 -4.58 11.52
C PHE A 127 7.83 -4.79 10.07
N TRP A 128 9.15 -4.72 9.82
CA TRP A 128 9.68 -4.90 8.48
C TRP A 128 9.51 -6.33 7.96
N ASP A 129 9.56 -7.33 8.83
CA ASP A 129 9.29 -8.73 8.49
C ASP A 129 7.80 -8.94 8.11
N ASP A 130 6.88 -8.22 8.75
CA ASP A 130 5.44 -8.30 8.48
C ASP A 130 4.99 -7.44 7.29
N LEU A 131 5.78 -6.44 6.90
CA LEU A 131 5.40 -5.50 5.84
C LEU A 131 5.25 -6.19 4.48
N ALA A 132 6.16 -7.11 4.13
CA ALA A 132 6.12 -7.82 2.86
C ALA A 132 4.87 -8.72 2.73
N PRO A 133 4.56 -9.63 3.67
CA PRO A 133 3.32 -10.39 3.62
C PRO A 133 2.07 -9.51 3.71
N GLY A 134 2.15 -8.34 4.39
CA GLY A 134 1.08 -7.37 4.46
C GLY A 134 0.69 -6.78 3.09
N TRP A 135 1.62 -6.67 2.16
CA TRP A 135 1.35 -6.18 0.81
C TRP A 135 0.65 -7.21 -0.10
N LEU A 136 0.81 -8.51 0.15
CA LEU A 136 0.31 -9.56 -0.76
C LEU A 136 -1.20 -9.45 -1.05
N PRO A 137 -2.10 -9.26 -0.07
CA PRO A 137 -3.53 -9.13 -0.34
C PRO A 137 -3.86 -7.92 -1.23
N PHE A 138 -3.15 -6.81 -1.05
CA PHE A 138 -3.33 -5.61 -1.88
C PHE A 138 -2.89 -5.85 -3.32
N PHE A 139 -1.82 -6.61 -3.56
CA PHE A 139 -1.41 -6.96 -4.92
C PHE A 139 -2.37 -7.94 -5.60
N ASP A 140 -3.01 -8.81 -4.86
CA ASP A 140 -4.09 -9.61 -5.39
C ASP A 140 -5.28 -8.74 -5.80
N ASN A 141 -5.62 -7.72 -5.00
CA ASN A 141 -6.62 -6.71 -5.38
C ASN A 141 -6.20 -5.92 -6.62
N LEU A 142 -4.95 -5.47 -6.72
CA LEU A 142 -4.43 -4.78 -7.91
C LEU A 142 -4.56 -5.65 -9.16
N ARG A 143 -4.21 -6.94 -9.06
CA ARG A 143 -4.33 -7.90 -10.15
C ARG A 143 -5.79 -8.09 -10.59
N LEU A 144 -6.72 -8.25 -9.63
CA LEU A 144 -8.15 -8.37 -9.90
C LEU A 144 -8.71 -7.08 -10.51
N TYR A 145 -8.34 -5.91 -9.98
CA TYR A 145 -8.75 -4.62 -10.51
C TYR A 145 -8.33 -4.46 -11.98
N LEU A 146 -7.05 -4.69 -12.28
CA LEU A 146 -6.54 -4.56 -13.64
C LEU A 146 -7.11 -5.60 -14.60
N ALA A 147 -7.42 -6.81 -14.11
CA ALA A 147 -8.01 -7.86 -14.95
C ALA A 147 -9.47 -7.59 -15.31
N HIS A 148 -10.25 -7.00 -14.41
CA HIS A 148 -11.71 -6.97 -14.53
C HIS A 148 -12.33 -5.57 -14.53
N PHE A 149 -11.64 -4.59 -13.91
CA PHE A 149 -12.22 -3.27 -13.64
C PHE A 149 -11.29 -2.10 -13.98
N PRO A 150 -10.38 -2.19 -14.98
CA PRO A 150 -9.39 -1.15 -15.22
C PRO A 150 -10.06 0.20 -15.50
N GLY A 151 -9.63 1.25 -14.77
CA GLY A 151 -10.16 2.61 -14.91
C GLY A 151 -11.53 2.85 -14.28
N GLN A 152 -12.16 1.85 -13.67
CA GLN A 152 -13.42 2.03 -12.94
C GLN A 152 -13.18 2.60 -11.54
N GLU A 153 -14.17 3.32 -11.02
CA GLU A 153 -14.17 3.76 -9.64
C GLU A 153 -14.65 2.64 -8.73
N ALA A 154 -14.00 2.49 -7.59
CA ALA A 154 -14.47 1.61 -6.53
C ALA A 154 -15.19 2.42 -5.46
N THR A 155 -16.25 1.85 -4.90
CA THR A 155 -16.86 2.33 -3.66
C THR A 155 -16.45 1.39 -2.55
N GLN A 156 -15.69 1.91 -1.61
CA GLN A 156 -15.32 1.14 -0.43
C GLN A 156 -16.51 1.00 0.49
N LEU A 157 -16.77 -0.23 0.93
CA LEU A 157 -17.77 -0.55 1.95
C LEU A 157 -17.08 -1.30 3.08
N GLU A 158 -17.10 -0.72 4.26
CA GLU A 158 -16.66 -1.37 5.49
C GLU A 158 -17.86 -1.64 6.38
N VAL A 159 -18.03 -2.88 6.81
CA VAL A 159 -19.07 -3.28 7.76
C VAL A 159 -18.40 -4.01 8.92
N THR A 160 -18.51 -3.44 10.10
CA THR A 160 -17.97 -4.01 11.34
C THR A 160 -19.11 -4.49 12.24
N ALA A 161 -19.01 -5.71 12.74
CA ALA A 161 -19.94 -6.25 13.72
C ALA A 161 -19.18 -6.99 14.82
N SER A 162 -19.62 -6.83 16.06
CA SER A 162 -19.11 -7.61 17.18
C SER A 162 -19.95 -8.87 17.38
N HIS A 163 -19.32 -10.02 17.55
CA HIS A 163 -19.98 -11.27 17.80
C HIS A 163 -19.32 -11.98 19.02
N PRO A 164 -20.10 -12.46 20.00
CA PRO A 164 -19.57 -13.06 21.22
C PRO A 164 -19.08 -14.50 21.08
N GLY A 165 -19.04 -15.04 19.84
CA GLY A 165 -18.68 -16.43 19.59
C GLY A 165 -17.19 -16.66 19.42
N ASP A 166 -16.83 -17.93 19.39
CA ASP A 166 -15.48 -18.37 19.04
C ASP A 166 -15.13 -18.02 17.59
N ALA A 167 -13.92 -17.54 17.34
CA ALA A 167 -13.49 -17.08 16.03
C ALA A 167 -13.50 -18.16 14.96
N GLU A 168 -13.15 -19.41 15.31
CA GLU A 168 -13.14 -20.53 14.38
C GLU A 168 -14.55 -20.94 13.93
N ALA A 169 -15.50 -20.97 14.89
CA ALA A 169 -16.90 -21.24 14.61
C ALA A 169 -17.54 -20.14 13.74
N LEU A 170 -17.19 -18.89 14.01
CA LEU A 170 -17.64 -17.75 13.20
C LEU A 170 -17.08 -17.82 11.78
N TRP A 171 -15.80 -18.11 11.63
CA TRP A 171 -15.18 -18.26 10.32
C TRP A 171 -15.81 -19.40 9.50
N SER A 172 -16.08 -20.54 10.15
CA SER A 172 -16.81 -21.63 9.50
C SER A 172 -18.19 -21.21 9.01
N THR A 173 -18.95 -20.52 9.86
CA THR A 173 -20.28 -20.01 9.52
C THR A 173 -20.23 -19.00 8.36
N LEU A 174 -19.24 -18.11 8.37
CA LEU A 174 -19.05 -17.12 7.30
C LEU A 174 -18.73 -17.80 5.97
N ARG A 175 -17.78 -18.75 5.96
CA ARG A 175 -17.43 -19.50 4.76
C ARG A 175 -18.66 -20.24 4.17
N ASP A 176 -19.41 -20.91 5.04
CA ASP A 176 -20.61 -21.65 4.62
C ASP A 176 -21.68 -20.70 4.02
N ALA A 177 -21.85 -19.51 4.60
CA ALA A 177 -22.79 -18.50 4.11
C ALA A 177 -22.36 -17.87 2.77
N LEU A 178 -21.05 -17.73 2.54
CA LEU A 178 -20.48 -17.15 1.32
C LEU A 178 -20.18 -18.21 0.23
N VAL A 179 -20.36 -19.50 0.55
CA VAL A 179 -20.05 -20.62 -0.36
C VAL A 179 -18.57 -20.62 -0.79
N LEU A 180 -17.68 -20.31 0.15
CA LEU A 180 -16.21 -20.25 -0.05
C LEU A 180 -15.53 -21.59 0.23
#